data_61824bfd1e75c905a3ac0e5c1665ac70
#
_entry.id   61824bfd1e75c905a3ac0e5c1665ac70
#
_cell.length_a   1.000
_cell.length_b   1.000
_cell.length_c   1.000
_cell.angle_alpha   90.00
_cell.angle_beta   90.00
_cell.angle_gamma   90.00
#
_symmetry.space_group_name_H-M   'P 1'
#
loop_
_entity.id
_entity.type
_entity.pdbx_description
1 polymer ?
#
loop_
_entity_poly.entity_id
_entity_poly.type
_entity_poly.pdbx_seq_one_letter_code
_entity_poly.pdbx_strand_id
1 'polypeptide(L)'
;MNKLKYLLSAFVLLCFASCKDDPWEDVADGGWNHERSIIDVKFEGQAGTPTITETDSETGVIELQLASDMVADMSKVRVETLTLSYKATANVASGGTIDFTKGDPQIVVTSPNGESRTYTLEMTEFTETLTGTYT
;
A
#
# COMPACT_ATOMS: atom_id res chain seq x y z
N MET A 1 -34.33 -46.63 -15.55
CA MET A 1 -33.47 -46.13 -16.61
C MET A 1 -33.51 -44.61 -16.71
N ASN A 2 -34.70 -44.06 -16.79
CA ASN A 2 -34.81 -42.61 -16.90
C ASN A 2 -34.28 -41.86 -15.68
N LYS A 3 -34.44 -42.45 -14.50
CA LYS A 3 -33.94 -41.84 -13.28
C LYS A 3 -32.43 -41.72 -13.28
N LEU A 4 -31.76 -42.69 -13.87
CA LEU A 4 -30.28 -42.64 -13.93
C LEU A 4 -29.81 -41.52 -14.84
N LYS A 5 -30.52 -41.31 -15.96
CA LYS A 5 -30.17 -40.22 -16.86
C LYS A 5 -30.37 -38.87 -16.22
N TYR A 6 -31.40 -38.70 -15.44
CA TYR A 6 -31.64 -37.44 -14.74
C TYR A 6 -30.61 -37.20 -13.65
N LEU A 7 -30.18 -38.25 -12.98
CA LEU A 7 -29.13 -38.13 -11.97
C LEU A 7 -27.80 -37.70 -12.58
N LEU A 8 -27.48 -38.32 -13.72
CA LEU A 8 -26.25 -37.91 -14.41
C LEU A 8 -26.33 -36.49 -14.90
N SER A 9 -27.45 -36.06 -15.40
CA SER A 9 -27.66 -34.71 -15.87
C SER A 9 -27.53 -33.71 -14.72
N ALA A 10 -28.12 -34.02 -13.59
CA ALA A 10 -27.99 -33.15 -12.41
C ALA A 10 -26.56 -33.07 -11.90
N PHE A 11 -25.84 -34.18 -11.93
CA PHE A 11 -24.45 -34.20 -11.51
C PHE A 11 -23.57 -33.32 -12.41
N VAL A 12 -23.80 -33.40 -13.72
CA VAL A 12 -23.07 -32.57 -14.67
C VAL A 12 -23.37 -31.10 -14.44
N LEU A 13 -24.58 -30.75 -14.14
CA LEU A 13 -24.93 -29.38 -13.82
C LEU A 13 -24.21 -28.85 -12.57
N LEU A 14 -24.06 -29.71 -11.57
CA LEU A 14 -23.33 -29.34 -10.38
C LEU A 14 -21.86 -29.10 -10.67
N CYS A 15 -21.28 -29.90 -11.53
CA CYS A 15 -19.88 -29.67 -11.94
C CYS A 15 -19.72 -28.34 -12.65
N PHE A 16 -20.65 -27.96 -13.51
CA PHE A 16 -20.57 -26.67 -14.16
C PHE A 16 -20.73 -25.52 -13.19
N ALA A 17 -21.55 -25.65 -12.19
CA ALA A 17 -21.70 -24.64 -11.17
C ALA A 17 -20.42 -24.46 -10.38
N SER A 18 -19.72 -25.55 -10.09
CA SER A 18 -18.42 -25.46 -9.42
C SER A 18 -17.37 -24.80 -10.29
N CYS A 19 -17.42 -25.03 -11.58
CA CYS A 19 -16.43 -24.47 -12.49
C CYS A 19 -16.62 -22.98 -12.72
N LYS A 20 -17.72 -22.41 -12.28
CA LYS A 20 -17.93 -20.96 -12.37
C LYS A 20 -17.06 -20.16 -11.41
N ASP A 21 -16.60 -20.80 -10.38
CA ASP A 21 -15.63 -20.17 -9.49
C ASP A 21 -14.25 -20.28 -10.10
N ASP A 22 -14.10 -19.77 -11.27
CA ASP A 22 -12.80 -19.84 -11.89
C ASP A 22 -11.95 -18.63 -11.46
N PRO A 23 -10.62 -18.78 -11.42
CA PRO A 23 -9.74 -17.71 -10.95
C PRO A 23 -9.85 -16.42 -11.75
N TRP A 24 -10.34 -16.49 -12.95
CA TRP A 24 -10.48 -15.30 -13.80
C TRP A 24 -11.56 -14.35 -13.31
N GLU A 25 -12.61 -14.86 -12.72
CA GLU A 25 -13.63 -14.00 -12.14
C GLU A 25 -13.06 -13.23 -10.96
N ASP A 26 -12.26 -13.88 -10.14
CA ASP A 26 -11.63 -13.22 -9.02
C ASP A 26 -10.68 -12.12 -9.47
N VAL A 27 -10.00 -12.32 -10.57
CA VAL A 27 -9.12 -11.31 -11.13
C VAL A 27 -9.92 -10.16 -11.73
N ALA A 28 -11.04 -10.45 -12.35
CA ALA A 28 -11.86 -9.43 -13.00
C ALA A 28 -12.67 -8.61 -12.00
N ASP A 29 -13.24 -9.28 -10.99
CA ASP A 29 -14.13 -8.64 -10.04
C ASP A 29 -13.48 -8.32 -8.73
N GLY A 30 -12.27 -8.64 -8.63
CA GLY A 30 -11.81 -9.00 -7.53
C GLY A 30 -11.23 -8.32 -6.42
N GLY A 31 -10.46 -9.07 -5.68
CA GLY A 31 -9.77 -8.52 -4.54
C GLY A 31 -8.84 -7.37 -4.88
N TRP A 32 -8.32 -7.33 -6.09
CA TRP A 32 -7.39 -6.26 -6.47
C TRP A 32 -8.05 -4.88 -6.49
N ASN A 33 -9.36 -4.81 -6.72
CA ASN A 33 -10.07 -3.53 -6.71
C ASN A 33 -10.14 -2.90 -5.33
N HIS A 34 -9.95 -3.69 -4.31
CA HIS A 34 -9.97 -3.22 -2.92
C HIS A 34 -8.58 -2.96 -2.37
N GLU A 35 -7.56 -3.28 -3.13
CA GLU A 35 -6.20 -3.10 -2.68
C GLU A 35 -5.81 -1.63 -2.66
N ARG A 36 -5.30 -1.20 -1.53
CA ARG A 36 -4.89 0.18 -1.30
C ARG A 36 -3.68 0.25 -0.40
N SER A 37 -2.68 -0.52 -0.76
CA SER A 37 -1.46 -0.63 0.04
C SER A 37 -0.32 0.14 -0.58
N ILE A 38 0.55 0.66 0.27
CA ILE A 38 1.84 1.18 -0.15
C ILE A 38 2.80 0.00 -0.15
N ILE A 39 3.30 -0.33 -1.33
CA ILE A 39 4.21 -1.45 -1.51
C ILE A 39 5.63 -1.03 -1.16
N ASP A 40 6.00 0.18 -1.57
CA ASP A 40 7.32 0.71 -1.35
C ASP A 40 7.27 2.22 -1.34
N VAL A 41 8.09 2.84 -0.49
CA VAL A 41 8.19 4.29 -0.43
C VAL A 41 9.63 4.68 -0.09
N LYS A 42 10.09 5.72 -0.74
CA LYS A 42 11.42 6.26 -0.50
C LYS A 42 11.35 7.77 -0.50
N PHE A 43 11.99 8.38 0.49
CA PHE A 43 12.02 9.82 0.65
C PHE A 43 13.44 10.35 0.48
N GLU A 44 13.53 11.58 0.08
CA GLU A 44 14.77 12.33 0.06
C GLU A 44 15.40 12.30 1.46
N GLY A 45 16.70 12.00 1.53
CA GLY A 45 17.41 11.97 2.82
C GLY A 45 17.04 10.81 3.74
N GLN A 46 16.36 9.80 3.21
CA GLN A 46 15.96 8.65 4.01
C GLN A 46 17.14 7.85 4.51
N ALA A 47 17.12 7.55 5.80
CA ALA A 47 18.11 6.68 6.43
C ALA A 47 17.48 5.31 6.67
N GLY A 48 18.05 4.28 6.04
CA GLY A 48 17.52 2.93 6.16
C GLY A 48 16.24 2.72 5.35
N THR A 49 15.53 1.67 5.66
CA THR A 49 14.28 1.29 4.98
C THR A 49 13.10 1.61 5.90
N PRO A 50 12.06 2.28 5.38
CA PRO A 50 10.88 2.53 6.20
C PRO A 50 10.16 1.24 6.56
N THR A 51 9.50 1.24 7.69
CA THR A 51 8.64 0.14 8.09
C THR A 51 7.21 0.51 7.81
N ILE A 52 6.55 -0.24 6.94
CA ILE A 52 5.17 0.00 6.54
C ILE A 52 4.29 -1.02 7.27
N THR A 53 3.37 -0.54 8.09
CA THR A 53 2.46 -1.39 8.83
C THR A 53 1.02 -1.02 8.50
N GLU A 54 0.23 -2.00 8.10
CA GLU A 54 -1.20 -1.80 7.89
C GLU A 54 -1.90 -2.17 9.20
N THR A 55 -2.37 -1.15 9.89
CA THR A 55 -3.00 -1.33 11.19
C THR A 55 -4.36 -2.00 11.05
N ASP A 56 -5.13 -1.52 10.08
CA ASP A 56 -6.40 -2.14 9.73
C ASP A 56 -6.72 -1.79 8.26
N SER A 57 -7.96 -2.05 7.84
CA SER A 57 -8.33 -1.83 6.44
C SER A 57 -8.34 -0.36 6.04
N GLU A 58 -8.44 0.54 7.01
CA GLU A 58 -8.57 1.98 6.73
C GLU A 58 -7.39 2.80 7.23
N THR A 59 -6.49 2.21 8.00
CA THR A 59 -5.35 2.94 8.56
C THR A 59 -4.06 2.14 8.46
N GLY A 60 -2.97 2.88 8.41
CA GLY A 60 -1.63 2.31 8.43
C GLY A 60 -0.64 3.29 8.99
N VAL A 61 0.57 2.84 9.23
CA VAL A 61 1.65 3.65 9.76
C VAL A 61 2.91 3.37 8.96
N ILE A 62 3.63 4.42 8.62
CA ILE A 62 4.95 4.31 8.00
C ILE A 62 5.95 4.94 8.96
N GLU A 63 6.80 4.13 9.52
CA GLU A 63 7.89 4.59 10.37
C GLU A 63 9.14 4.76 9.55
N LEU A 64 9.70 5.94 9.56
CA LEU A 64 10.87 6.27 8.74
C LEU A 64 11.83 7.19 9.48
N GLN A 65 13.06 7.20 9.01
CA GLN A 65 14.09 8.10 9.49
C GLN A 65 14.59 8.95 8.34
N LEU A 66 14.72 10.25 8.58
CA LEU A 66 15.28 11.17 7.61
C LEU A 66 16.53 11.80 8.20
N ALA A 67 17.58 11.84 7.39
CA ALA A 67 18.79 12.57 7.73
C ALA A 67 18.54 14.05 7.47
N SER A 68 18.32 14.80 8.52
CA SER A 68 17.92 16.21 8.40
C SER A 68 18.95 17.08 7.70
N ASP A 69 20.21 16.70 7.76
CA ASP A 69 21.29 17.41 7.07
C ASP A 69 21.33 17.10 5.58
N MET A 70 20.62 16.08 5.14
CA MET A 70 20.53 15.72 3.73
C MET A 70 19.22 16.18 3.06
N VAL A 71 18.36 16.82 3.82
CA VAL A 71 17.10 17.36 3.31
C VAL A 71 17.20 18.88 3.37
N ALA A 72 17.05 19.51 2.21
CA ALA A 72 17.19 20.95 2.11
C ALA A 72 16.07 21.69 2.84
N ASP A 73 14.87 21.15 2.81
CA ASP A 73 13.70 21.80 3.38
C ASP A 73 12.72 20.74 3.88
N MET A 74 12.59 20.63 5.20
CA MET A 74 11.70 19.64 5.81
C MET A 74 10.22 19.92 5.55
N SER A 75 9.88 21.10 5.07
CA SER A 75 8.51 21.40 4.66
C SER A 75 8.22 20.95 3.24
N LYS A 76 9.24 20.50 2.53
CA LYS A 76 9.12 20.05 1.13
C LYS A 76 10.02 18.85 0.90
N VAL A 77 9.80 17.80 1.68
CA VAL A 77 10.58 16.57 1.52
C VAL A 77 10.06 15.83 0.29
N ARG A 78 10.95 15.55 -0.64
CA ARG A 78 10.58 14.91 -1.88
C ARG A 78 10.33 13.43 -1.69
N VAL A 79 9.25 12.95 -2.27
CA VAL A 79 8.96 11.53 -2.36
C VAL A 79 9.67 11.01 -3.62
N GLU A 80 10.74 10.29 -3.44
CA GLU A 80 11.52 9.79 -4.58
C GLU A 80 10.82 8.63 -5.27
N THR A 81 10.25 7.74 -4.48
CA THR A 81 9.54 6.58 -5.00
C THR A 81 8.30 6.33 -4.15
N LEU A 82 7.19 6.11 -4.82
CA LEU A 82 5.96 5.64 -4.16
C LEU A 82 5.33 4.60 -5.07
N THR A 83 5.35 3.37 -4.60
CA THR A 83 4.76 2.24 -5.33
C THR A 83 3.53 1.78 -4.58
N LEU A 84 2.41 1.73 -5.28
CA LEU A 84 1.11 1.39 -4.71
C LEU A 84 0.62 0.07 -5.30
N SER A 85 -0.40 -0.48 -4.66
CA SER A 85 -1.14 -1.61 -5.20
C SER A 85 -1.63 -1.29 -6.61
N TYR A 86 -1.84 -2.32 -7.40
CA TYR A 86 -2.23 -2.18 -8.80
C TYR A 86 -3.43 -1.24 -8.95
N LYS A 87 -3.25 -0.21 -9.77
CA LYS A 87 -4.25 0.83 -10.05
C LYS A 87 -4.75 1.64 -8.86
N ALA A 88 -4.15 1.47 -7.69
CA ALA A 88 -4.44 2.38 -6.58
C ALA A 88 -3.80 3.74 -6.83
N THR A 89 -4.36 4.77 -6.20
CA THR A 89 -3.85 6.13 -6.31
C THR A 89 -3.62 6.70 -4.92
N ALA A 90 -2.86 7.78 -4.85
CA ALA A 90 -2.61 8.44 -3.57
C ALA A 90 -2.69 9.96 -3.75
N ASN A 91 -2.81 10.65 -2.62
CA ASN A 91 -2.83 12.12 -2.62
C ASN A 91 -1.45 12.73 -2.88
N VAL A 92 -0.42 11.92 -2.95
CA VAL A 92 0.92 12.33 -3.38
C VAL A 92 1.46 11.26 -4.33
N ALA A 93 2.34 11.67 -5.23
CA ALA A 93 2.93 10.76 -6.21
C ALA A 93 4.45 10.85 -6.13
N SER A 94 5.12 9.91 -6.78
CA SER A 94 6.58 9.99 -6.94
C SER A 94 6.96 11.33 -7.55
N GLY A 95 7.90 12.01 -6.95
CA GLY A 95 8.30 13.36 -7.34
C GLY A 95 7.55 14.47 -6.61
N GLY A 96 6.50 14.16 -5.88
CA GLY A 96 5.82 15.13 -5.05
C GLY A 96 6.56 15.42 -3.76
N THR A 97 6.03 16.32 -2.94
CA THR A 97 6.64 16.70 -1.67
C THR A 97 5.68 16.55 -0.52
N ILE A 98 6.24 16.35 0.66
CA ILE A 98 5.48 16.22 1.90
C ILE A 98 6.10 17.16 2.93
N ASP A 99 5.24 17.82 3.70
CA ASP A 99 5.65 18.73 4.77
C ASP A 99 5.71 17.98 6.10
N PHE A 100 6.90 17.83 6.62
CA PHE A 100 7.13 17.18 7.92
C PHE A 100 7.23 18.17 9.08
N THR A 101 7.02 19.45 8.83
CA THR A 101 7.17 20.46 9.88
C THR A 101 5.92 20.70 10.70
N LYS A 102 4.80 20.16 10.25
CA LYS A 102 3.48 20.41 10.86
C LYS A 102 2.92 19.21 11.60
N GLY A 103 3.79 18.33 12.07
CA GLY A 103 3.36 17.12 12.74
C GLY A 103 3.47 15.92 11.81
N ASP A 104 2.71 14.89 12.10
CA ASP A 104 2.77 13.65 11.32
C ASP A 104 1.94 13.78 10.05
N PRO A 105 2.57 13.86 8.87
CA PRO A 105 1.82 13.92 7.63
C PRO A 105 1.17 12.59 7.29
N GLN A 106 0.23 12.62 6.37
CA GLN A 106 -0.51 11.43 5.98
C GLN A 106 -0.51 11.23 4.48
N ILE A 107 -0.43 9.97 4.08
CA ILE A 107 -0.64 9.59 2.68
C ILE A 107 -1.93 8.79 2.63
N VAL A 108 -2.89 9.28 1.84
CA VAL A 108 -4.17 8.60 1.64
C VAL A 108 -4.10 7.84 0.33
N VAL A 109 -4.24 6.53 0.41
CA VAL A 109 -4.22 5.66 -0.76
C VAL A 109 -5.64 5.20 -1.04
N THR A 110 -6.06 5.35 -2.29
CA THR A 110 -7.42 5.00 -2.71
C THR A 110 -7.35 3.84 -3.69
N SER A 111 -8.14 2.82 -3.43
CA SER A 111 -8.26 1.66 -4.31
C SER A 111 -9.05 2.01 -5.56
N PRO A 112 -8.97 1.18 -6.62
CA PRO A 112 -9.74 1.43 -7.84
C PRO A 112 -11.25 1.52 -7.61
N ASN A 113 -11.78 0.86 -6.59
CA ASN A 113 -13.21 0.92 -6.30
C ASN A 113 -13.61 2.05 -5.34
N GLY A 114 -12.66 2.91 -4.95
CA GLY A 114 -12.96 4.09 -4.15
C GLY A 114 -12.77 3.97 -2.65
N GLU A 115 -12.27 2.84 -2.17
CA GLU A 115 -11.96 2.69 -0.76
C GLU A 115 -10.59 3.31 -0.44
N SER A 116 -10.42 3.82 0.77
CA SER A 116 -9.19 4.52 1.14
C SER A 116 -8.56 3.94 2.40
N ARG A 117 -7.23 4.04 2.44
CA ARG A 117 -6.45 3.79 3.65
C ARG A 117 -5.56 4.99 3.89
N THR A 118 -5.53 5.48 5.12
CA THR A 118 -4.69 6.60 5.52
C THR A 118 -3.45 6.08 6.22
N TYR A 119 -2.29 6.36 5.66
CA TYR A 119 -1.01 6.04 6.27
C TYR A 119 -0.48 7.27 6.97
N THR A 120 -0.21 7.15 8.28
CA THR A 120 0.42 8.21 9.04
C THR A 120 1.93 8.02 8.99
N LEU A 121 2.65 9.07 8.63
CA LEU A 121 4.10 9.04 8.54
C LEU A 121 4.69 9.44 9.88
N GLU A 122 5.32 8.50 10.55
CA GLU A 122 6.02 8.75 11.82
C GLU A 122 7.50 8.85 11.53
N MET A 123 7.99 10.07 11.44
CA MET A 123 9.34 10.38 11.06
C MET A 123 10.19 10.64 12.29
N THR A 124 11.37 10.05 12.32
CA THR A 124 12.39 10.33 13.30
C THR A 124 13.57 10.98 12.59
N GLU A 125 14.11 12.04 13.15
CA GLU A 125 15.28 12.67 12.58
C GLU A 125 16.51 11.85 12.91
N PHE A 126 17.31 11.60 11.89
CA PHE A 126 18.60 10.96 12.01
C PHE A 126 19.66 12.01 11.70
N THR A 127 20.58 12.21 12.63
CA THR A 127 21.68 13.15 12.40
C THR A 127 22.99 12.39 12.48
N GLU A 128 23.86 12.69 11.54
CA GLU A 128 25.18 12.07 11.47
C GLU A 128 26.18 12.69 12.41
N THR A 129 25.76 13.60 13.20
CA THR A 129 26.62 14.26 14.15
C THR A 129 27.09 13.36 15.26
N LEU A 130 26.81 12.13 15.14
CA LEU A 130 27.18 11.15 16.13
C LEU A 130 28.59 10.71 16.08
N THR A 131 29.37 11.38 15.32
CA THR A 131 30.78 11.09 15.27
C THR A 131 31.39 11.07 16.66
N GLY A 132 30.87 11.86 17.56
CA GLY A 132 31.31 11.85 18.93
C GLY A 132 31.03 10.57 19.68
N THR A 133 30.03 9.83 19.25
CA THR A 133 29.63 8.61 19.94
C THR A 133 30.33 7.38 19.47
N TYR A 134 31.00 7.45 18.38
CA TYR A 134 31.75 6.29 17.91
C TYR A 134 33.05 6.09 18.67
N THR A 135 33.46 7.07 19.29
CA THR A 135 34.75 7.00 19.99
C THR A 135 34.66 6.23 21.32
#